data_abebe991ad3c6d185c3ba7b2363dc78d
#
_entry.id   abebe991ad3c6d185c3ba7b2363dc78d
#
_cell.length_a   1.000
_cell.length_b   1.000
_cell.length_c   1.000
_cell.angle_alpha   90.00
_cell.angle_beta   90.00
_cell.angle_gamma   90.00
#
_symmetry.space_group_name_H-M   'P 1'
#
loop_
_entity.id
_entity.type
_entity.pdbx_description
1 polymer ?
#
loop_
_entity_poly.entity_id
_entity_poly.type
_entity_poly.pdbx_seq_one_letter_code
_entity_poly.pdbx_strand_id
1 'polypeptide(L)'
;MQARWMALAAVLALAACETVPPPPPPPADAPVSLPGFVGVALSDPNRPEADRARDAARHPGEILVFAGLRPGMKVVDLIPGGGYFTRIFSKAVGPAGRVYAYVPDELTALAKGRPPSVAAFVGKPPYANTRMILRTLPTFGAPEKVDMVFTAQNYHDMHLSFMGPADLSVVNRRVFAALKPGGVYIVIDHSAKAGSGLRDTESLHRIDAALVRREVEAAGFVFEGESRVLRNPADPLTANVFNPSIRGGTDQFVYRFRKPRSGR
;
A
#
# COMPACT_ATOMS: atom_id res chain seq x y z
N MET A 1 -67.60 -48.18 5.27
CA MET A 1 -66.40 -47.66 5.97
C MET A 1 -65.57 -46.91 4.93
N GLN A 2 -65.63 -45.57 4.93
CA GLN A 2 -64.88 -44.74 4.01
C GLN A 2 -63.80 -43.98 4.83
N ALA A 3 -62.51 -44.26 4.55
CA ALA A 3 -61.40 -43.58 5.15
C ALA A 3 -61.08 -42.30 4.37
N ARG A 4 -61.16 -41.12 5.00
CA ARG A 4 -60.83 -39.83 4.48
C ARG A 4 -59.30 -39.56 4.74
N TRP A 5 -58.53 -39.42 3.70
CA TRP A 5 -57.14 -38.96 3.78
C TRP A 5 -57.10 -37.42 3.77
N MET A 6 -56.65 -36.85 4.87
CA MET A 6 -56.34 -35.42 4.94
C MET A 6 -54.89 -35.20 4.45
N ALA A 7 -54.71 -34.47 3.34
CA ALA A 7 -53.42 -34.02 2.88
C ALA A 7 -53.06 -32.73 3.62
N LEU A 8 -51.94 -32.75 4.36
CA LEU A 8 -51.35 -31.58 4.99
C LEU A 8 -50.41 -30.91 3.98
N ALA A 9 -50.78 -29.74 3.50
CA ALA A 9 -49.89 -28.90 2.66
C ALA A 9 -48.98 -28.08 3.58
N ALA A 10 -47.68 -28.39 3.56
CA ALA A 10 -46.65 -27.59 4.23
C ALA A 10 -46.27 -26.42 3.33
N VAL A 11 -46.58 -25.20 3.76
CA VAL A 11 -46.14 -23.97 3.10
C VAL A 11 -44.72 -23.66 3.58
N LEU A 12 -43.72 -23.85 2.75
CA LEU A 12 -42.34 -23.34 2.98
C LEU A 12 -42.30 -21.83 2.69
N ALA A 13 -42.18 -21.02 3.72
CA ALA A 13 -41.88 -19.61 3.59
C ALA A 13 -40.36 -19.44 3.30
N LEU A 14 -40.00 -19.11 2.07
CA LEU A 14 -38.69 -18.67 1.70
C LEU A 14 -38.48 -17.24 2.23
N ALA A 15 -37.74 -17.11 3.31
CA ALA A 15 -37.23 -15.81 3.75
C ALA A 15 -36.17 -15.30 2.76
N ALA A 16 -36.57 -14.32 1.95
CA ALA A 16 -35.62 -13.58 1.11
C ALA A 16 -34.70 -12.76 2.03
N CYS A 17 -33.42 -13.11 2.11
CA CYS A 17 -32.41 -12.24 2.68
C CYS A 17 -32.26 -11.01 1.76
N GLU A 18 -32.88 -9.90 2.11
CA GLU A 18 -32.58 -8.60 1.49
C GLU A 18 -31.13 -8.24 1.82
N THR A 19 -30.25 -8.33 0.83
CA THR A 19 -28.90 -7.81 0.93
C THR A 19 -28.97 -6.28 0.89
N VAL A 20 -28.77 -5.63 2.03
CA VAL A 20 -28.62 -4.19 2.11
C VAL A 20 -27.43 -3.79 1.22
N PRO A 21 -27.62 -2.94 0.20
CA PRO A 21 -26.51 -2.49 -0.65
C PRO A 21 -25.48 -1.76 0.21
N PRO A 22 -24.17 -1.92 -0.09
CA PRO A 22 -23.13 -1.17 0.61
C PRO A 22 -23.39 0.34 0.48
N PRO A 23 -23.09 1.14 1.53
CA PRO A 23 -23.25 2.58 1.46
C PRO A 23 -22.45 3.13 0.28
N PRO A 24 -22.96 4.17 -0.41
CA PRO A 24 -22.25 4.81 -1.50
C PRO A 24 -20.87 5.31 -1.00
N PRO A 25 -19.82 5.24 -1.84
CA PRO A 25 -18.53 5.81 -1.48
C PRO A 25 -18.71 7.30 -1.19
N PRO A 26 -17.97 7.85 -0.20
CA PRO A 26 -18.03 9.29 0.09
C PRO A 26 -17.66 10.08 -1.17
N PRO A 27 -18.26 11.28 -1.39
CA PRO A 27 -17.94 12.12 -2.53
C PRO A 27 -16.43 12.39 -2.57
N ALA A 28 -15.83 12.28 -3.76
CA ALA A 28 -14.40 12.31 -3.99
C ALA A 28 -13.71 13.65 -3.59
N ASP A 29 -14.46 14.71 -3.30
CA ASP A 29 -13.96 16.08 -3.17
C ASP A 29 -14.19 16.71 -1.79
N ALA A 30 -14.63 15.96 -0.78
CA ALA A 30 -14.73 16.50 0.57
C ALA A 30 -13.32 16.63 1.19
N PRO A 31 -12.95 17.82 1.73
CA PRO A 31 -11.64 17.97 2.38
C PRO A 31 -11.52 16.97 3.53
N VAL A 32 -10.48 16.12 3.45
CA VAL A 32 -10.22 15.12 4.48
C VAL A 32 -9.70 15.83 5.72
N SER A 33 -10.44 15.76 6.82
CA SER A 33 -9.95 16.25 8.11
C SER A 33 -8.79 15.36 8.57
N LEU A 34 -7.61 15.96 8.69
CA LEU A 34 -6.42 15.24 9.13
C LEU A 34 -6.41 15.09 10.65
N PRO A 35 -6.27 13.87 11.18
CA PRO A 35 -6.05 13.66 12.62
C PRO A 35 -4.81 14.42 13.10
N GLY A 36 -4.84 14.94 14.33
CA GLY A 36 -3.76 15.77 14.88
C GLY A 36 -2.37 15.12 14.80
N PHE A 37 -2.27 13.80 15.02
CA PHE A 37 -0.99 13.09 14.92
C PHE A 37 -0.43 13.05 13.47
N VAL A 38 -1.31 13.11 12.46
CA VAL A 38 -0.89 13.22 11.05
C VAL A 38 -0.35 14.63 10.80
N GLY A 39 -1.06 15.65 11.24
CA GLY A 39 -0.60 17.06 11.14
C GLY A 39 0.77 17.26 11.78
N VAL A 40 0.97 16.73 12.99
CA VAL A 40 2.28 16.76 13.69
C VAL A 40 3.37 16.05 12.89
N ALA A 41 3.07 14.90 12.29
CA ALA A 41 4.05 14.17 11.48
C ALA A 41 4.44 14.93 10.20
N LEU A 42 3.50 15.62 9.56
CA LEU A 42 3.76 16.40 8.36
C LEU A 42 4.54 17.68 8.65
N SER A 43 4.29 18.32 9.78
CA SER A 43 4.98 19.54 10.22
C SER A 43 6.30 19.30 10.95
N ASP A 44 6.79 18.04 11.06
CA ASP A 44 8.06 17.75 11.72
C ASP A 44 9.22 18.56 11.09
N PRO A 45 9.88 19.46 11.87
CA PRO A 45 10.96 20.30 11.35
C PRO A 45 12.20 19.50 10.93
N ASN A 46 12.32 18.25 11.36
CA ASN A 46 13.44 17.38 10.99
C ASN A 46 13.24 16.72 9.61
N ARG A 47 12.08 16.87 8.98
CA ARG A 47 11.88 16.43 7.60
C ARG A 47 12.68 17.34 6.66
N PRO A 48 13.48 16.77 5.71
CA PRO A 48 14.17 17.56 4.71
C PRO A 48 13.22 18.48 3.97
N GLU A 49 13.68 19.69 3.62
CA GLU A 49 12.89 20.63 2.82
C GLU A 49 12.48 20.02 1.47
N ALA A 50 13.39 19.29 0.83
CA ALA A 50 13.10 18.57 -0.42
C ALA A 50 11.99 17.51 -0.25
N ASP A 51 11.75 16.96 0.95
CA ASP A 51 10.63 16.09 1.23
C ASP A 51 9.35 16.90 1.38
N ARG A 52 9.37 17.99 2.15
CA ARG A 52 8.21 18.88 2.33
C ARG A 52 7.73 19.49 1.02
N ALA A 53 8.64 19.89 0.16
CA ALA A 53 8.32 20.44 -1.17
C ALA A 53 7.50 19.47 -2.06
N ARG A 54 7.54 18.17 -1.77
CA ARG A 54 6.78 17.14 -2.49
C ARG A 54 5.41 16.84 -1.88
N ASP A 55 5.08 17.38 -0.71
CA ASP A 55 3.85 17.03 0.00
C ASP A 55 2.60 17.37 -0.82
N ALA A 56 2.60 18.52 -1.50
CA ALA A 56 1.48 18.92 -2.36
C ALA A 56 1.20 17.95 -3.51
N ALA A 57 2.23 17.33 -4.07
CA ALA A 57 2.08 16.36 -5.16
C ALA A 57 1.86 14.92 -4.66
N ARG A 58 2.22 14.62 -3.41
CA ARG A 58 2.17 13.27 -2.85
C ARG A 58 1.00 13.05 -1.88
N HIS A 59 0.31 14.10 -1.49
CA HIS A 59 -0.87 14.05 -0.61
C HIS A 59 -0.71 13.11 0.60
N PRO A 60 0.41 13.20 1.37
CA PRO A 60 0.72 12.20 2.40
C PRO A 60 -0.33 12.15 3.51
N GLY A 61 -0.98 13.27 3.84
CA GLY A 61 -2.01 13.31 4.86
C GLY A 61 -3.21 12.44 4.52
N GLU A 62 -3.77 12.63 3.34
CA GLU A 62 -4.91 11.89 2.82
C GLU A 62 -4.58 10.40 2.63
N ILE A 63 -3.35 10.11 2.20
CA ILE A 63 -2.87 8.72 2.08
C ILE A 63 -2.81 8.05 3.45
N LEU A 64 -2.29 8.71 4.49
CA LEU A 64 -2.22 8.14 5.84
C LEU A 64 -3.61 7.87 6.42
N VAL A 65 -4.56 8.77 6.18
CA VAL A 65 -5.97 8.60 6.59
C VAL A 65 -6.60 7.42 5.86
N PHE A 66 -6.45 7.33 4.54
CA PHE A 66 -6.95 6.21 3.74
C PHE A 66 -6.32 4.89 4.15
N ALA A 67 -5.02 4.87 4.43
CA ALA A 67 -4.31 3.70 4.93
C ALA A 67 -4.81 3.26 6.31
N GLY A 68 -5.49 4.13 7.05
CA GLY A 68 -5.96 3.87 8.41
C GLY A 68 -4.81 3.82 9.42
N LEU A 69 -3.74 4.60 9.18
CA LEU A 69 -2.62 4.70 10.11
C LEU A 69 -3.08 5.22 11.47
N ARG A 70 -2.48 4.70 12.53
CA ARG A 70 -2.75 5.12 13.93
C ARG A 70 -1.47 5.10 14.77
N PRO A 71 -1.42 5.91 15.83
CA PRO A 71 -0.35 5.82 16.84
C PRO A 71 -0.21 4.39 17.39
N GLY A 72 1.01 3.98 17.68
CA GLY A 72 1.35 2.65 18.20
C GLY A 72 1.45 1.55 17.14
N MET A 73 1.07 1.80 15.90
CA MET A 73 1.17 0.79 14.83
C MET A 73 2.61 0.42 14.50
N LYS A 74 2.77 -0.83 14.03
CA LYS A 74 4.00 -1.35 13.44
C LYS A 74 3.86 -1.37 11.93
N VAL A 75 4.72 -0.66 11.22
CA VAL A 75 4.64 -0.43 9.78
C VAL A 75 5.91 -0.93 9.11
N VAL A 76 5.79 -1.62 7.98
CA VAL A 76 6.90 -1.83 7.04
C VAL A 76 6.74 -0.86 5.89
N ASP A 77 7.76 -0.04 5.66
CA ASP A 77 7.93 0.77 4.45
C ASP A 77 8.81 -0.02 3.49
N LEU A 78 8.17 -0.68 2.52
CA LEU A 78 8.81 -1.57 1.56
C LEU A 78 9.34 -0.74 0.40
N ILE A 79 10.66 -0.78 0.20
CA ILE A 79 11.42 0.03 -0.75
C ILE A 79 11.26 1.53 -0.42
N PRO A 80 11.80 1.96 0.74
CA PRO A 80 11.57 3.31 1.27
C PRO A 80 12.26 4.44 0.47
N GLY A 81 13.15 4.09 -0.46
CA GLY A 81 13.96 5.04 -1.22
C GLY A 81 14.76 5.99 -0.30
N GLY A 82 14.53 7.29 -0.42
CA GLY A 82 15.14 8.30 0.47
C GLY A 82 14.50 8.42 1.86
N GLY A 83 13.45 7.62 2.15
CA GLY A 83 12.77 7.58 3.44
C GLY A 83 11.72 8.67 3.65
N TYR A 84 11.10 9.14 2.56
CA TYR A 84 10.02 10.13 2.61
C TYR A 84 8.88 9.67 3.54
N PHE A 85 8.29 8.52 3.27
CA PHE A 85 7.22 7.96 4.12
C PHE A 85 7.77 7.41 5.43
N THR A 86 8.97 6.85 5.47
CA THR A 86 9.59 6.35 6.71
C THR A 86 9.61 7.42 7.80
N ARG A 87 9.99 8.67 7.47
CA ARG A 87 10.02 9.79 8.42
C ARG A 87 8.62 10.15 8.90
N ILE A 88 7.67 10.26 7.98
CA ILE A 88 6.27 10.57 8.30
C ILE A 88 5.67 9.47 9.19
N PHE A 89 5.84 8.19 8.82
CA PHE A 89 5.37 7.07 9.64
C PHE A 89 5.97 7.08 11.02
N SER A 90 7.29 7.31 11.15
CA SER A 90 7.98 7.35 12.44
C SER A 90 7.31 8.32 13.41
N LYS A 91 6.98 9.52 12.96
CA LYS A 91 6.32 10.54 13.78
C LYS A 91 4.84 10.21 14.02
N ALA A 92 4.13 9.76 12.99
CA ALA A 92 2.70 9.47 13.09
C ALA A 92 2.40 8.29 14.02
N VAL A 93 3.21 7.22 13.99
CA VAL A 93 3.03 6.09 14.91
C VAL A 93 3.55 6.38 16.33
N GLY A 94 4.40 7.37 16.49
CA GLY A 94 4.94 7.80 17.77
C GLY A 94 5.87 6.78 18.44
N PRO A 95 6.29 7.02 19.70
CA PRO A 95 7.33 6.22 20.37
C PRO A 95 6.88 4.78 20.70
N ALA A 96 5.57 4.54 20.86
CA ALA A 96 5.02 3.20 21.07
C ALA A 96 4.92 2.38 19.78
N GLY A 97 4.98 3.04 18.61
CA GLY A 97 4.97 2.39 17.30
C GLY A 97 6.37 2.01 16.81
N ARG A 98 6.41 1.32 15.69
CA ARG A 98 7.67 0.91 15.04
C ARG A 98 7.57 1.02 13.54
N VAL A 99 8.62 1.50 12.88
CA VAL A 99 8.73 1.53 11.43
C VAL A 99 9.93 0.72 10.98
N TYR A 100 9.71 -0.21 10.08
CA TYR A 100 10.73 -1.01 9.44
C TYR A 100 10.94 -0.53 8.01
N ALA A 101 12.07 0.10 7.73
CA ALA A 101 12.51 0.47 6.39
C ALA A 101 13.11 -0.77 5.72
N TYR A 102 12.32 -1.45 4.88
CA TYR A 102 12.75 -2.67 4.21
C TYR A 102 13.42 -2.33 2.87
N VAL A 103 14.72 -2.52 2.80
CA VAL A 103 15.52 -2.30 1.61
C VAL A 103 15.90 -3.65 1.01
N PRO A 104 15.43 -3.98 -0.19
CA PRO A 104 15.85 -5.19 -0.88
C PRO A 104 17.35 -5.24 -1.14
N ASP A 105 17.98 -6.40 -0.92
CA ASP A 105 19.39 -6.60 -1.20
C ASP A 105 19.72 -6.38 -2.69
N GLU A 106 18.75 -6.66 -3.57
CA GLU A 106 18.81 -6.40 -5.00
C GLU A 106 19.14 -4.94 -5.30
N LEU A 107 18.52 -4.00 -4.56
CA LEU A 107 18.81 -2.56 -4.71
C LEU A 107 20.17 -2.17 -4.14
N THR A 108 20.61 -2.83 -3.07
CA THR A 108 21.96 -2.55 -2.52
C THR A 108 23.05 -3.05 -3.44
N ALA A 109 22.84 -4.16 -4.15
CA ALA A 109 23.75 -4.64 -5.18
C ALA A 109 23.94 -3.61 -6.32
N LEU A 110 22.85 -2.98 -6.78
CA LEU A 110 22.91 -1.91 -7.78
C LEU A 110 23.65 -0.67 -7.30
N ALA A 111 23.59 -0.39 -6.01
CA ALA A 111 24.23 0.79 -5.41
C ALA A 111 25.76 0.69 -5.33
N LYS A 112 26.37 -0.44 -5.76
CA LYS A 112 27.82 -0.66 -5.81
C LYS A 112 28.52 -0.33 -4.47
N GLY A 113 27.99 -0.85 -3.36
CA GLY A 113 28.53 -0.64 -2.02
C GLY A 113 28.15 0.68 -1.34
N ARG A 114 27.39 1.56 -2.00
CA ARG A 114 26.84 2.74 -1.33
C ARG A 114 25.73 2.33 -0.36
N PRO A 115 25.74 2.83 0.89
CA PRO A 115 24.70 2.52 1.84
C PRO A 115 23.34 3.06 1.36
N PRO A 116 22.22 2.37 1.69
CA PRO A 116 20.89 2.89 1.42
C PRO A 116 20.71 4.28 2.04
N SER A 117 20.03 5.19 1.33
CA SER A 117 19.82 6.57 1.78
C SER A 117 19.17 6.66 3.17
N VAL A 118 18.29 5.70 3.50
CA VAL A 118 17.64 5.63 4.82
C VAL A 118 18.61 5.34 5.97
N ALA A 119 19.76 4.72 5.71
CA ALA A 119 20.78 4.42 6.72
C ALA A 119 21.32 5.69 7.41
N ALA A 120 21.19 6.85 6.76
CA ALA A 120 21.62 8.12 7.32
C ALA A 120 20.88 8.50 8.61
N PHE A 121 19.60 8.12 8.75
CA PHE A 121 18.75 8.54 9.86
C PHE A 121 18.03 7.41 10.62
N VAL A 122 17.85 6.24 10.00
CA VAL A 122 17.12 5.12 10.63
C VAL A 122 17.80 4.69 11.92
N GLY A 123 17.01 4.53 12.98
CA GLY A 123 17.46 4.15 14.32
C GLY A 123 18.13 5.26 15.12
N LYS A 124 18.24 6.46 14.58
CA LYS A 124 18.85 7.63 15.23
C LYS A 124 17.79 8.68 15.62
N PRO A 125 18.02 9.48 16.66
CA PRO A 125 17.16 10.64 16.91
C PRO A 125 17.10 11.56 15.69
N PRO A 126 15.93 12.12 15.35
CA PRO A 126 14.66 12.02 16.05
C PRO A 126 13.77 10.83 15.61
N TYR A 127 14.31 9.85 14.87
CA TYR A 127 13.60 8.70 14.30
C TYR A 127 14.01 7.37 14.96
N ALA A 128 14.25 7.37 16.27
CA ALA A 128 14.75 6.22 17.04
C ALA A 128 13.83 4.98 17.03
N ASN A 129 12.53 5.18 16.72
CA ASN A 129 11.56 4.10 16.57
C ASN A 129 11.59 3.42 15.18
N THR A 130 12.56 3.75 14.33
CA THR A 130 12.76 3.13 13.02
C THR A 130 13.86 2.08 13.04
N ARG A 131 13.77 1.07 12.18
CA ARG A 131 14.81 0.05 11.96
C ARG A 131 14.93 -0.27 10.47
N MET A 132 16.15 -0.47 9.99
CA MET A 132 16.39 -0.95 8.64
C MET A 132 16.40 -2.48 8.63
N ILE A 133 15.82 -3.07 7.57
CA ILE A 133 15.89 -4.49 7.24
C ILE A 133 16.53 -4.58 5.85
N LEU A 134 17.61 -5.33 5.75
CA LEU A 134 18.30 -5.66 4.50
C LEU A 134 18.07 -7.16 4.25
N ARG A 135 17.32 -7.49 3.21
CA ARG A 135 17.04 -8.88 2.78
C ARG A 135 16.54 -8.86 1.34
N THR A 136 16.69 -10.00 0.66
CA THR A 136 16.11 -10.19 -0.68
C THR A 136 14.57 -10.15 -0.66
N LEU A 137 13.94 -9.74 -1.76
CA LEU A 137 12.48 -9.73 -1.86
C LEU A 137 11.83 -11.10 -1.61
N PRO A 138 12.32 -12.22 -2.18
CA PRO A 138 11.74 -13.54 -1.92
C PRO A 138 11.77 -13.98 -0.45
N THR A 139 12.64 -13.37 0.36
CA THR A 139 12.74 -13.65 1.81
C THR A 139 12.08 -12.56 2.65
N PHE A 140 11.21 -11.72 2.05
CA PHE A 140 10.52 -10.64 2.74
C PHE A 140 9.95 -11.10 4.09
N GLY A 141 10.13 -10.27 5.10
CA GLY A 141 9.62 -10.49 6.44
C GLY A 141 10.02 -9.36 7.38
N ALA A 142 9.33 -9.30 8.50
CA ALA A 142 9.62 -8.38 9.60
C ALA A 142 9.95 -9.18 10.87
N PRO A 143 10.66 -8.58 11.86
CA PRO A 143 11.00 -9.26 13.11
C PRO A 143 9.79 -9.69 13.95
N GLU A 144 8.63 -9.11 13.66
CA GLU A 144 7.35 -9.38 14.33
C GLU A 144 6.18 -9.17 13.36
N LYS A 145 4.97 -9.61 13.74
CA LYS A 145 3.78 -9.30 12.94
C LYS A 145 3.48 -7.80 12.98
N VAL A 146 3.23 -7.23 11.80
CA VAL A 146 3.00 -5.80 11.63
C VAL A 146 1.54 -5.47 11.32
N ASP A 147 1.14 -4.23 11.56
CA ASP A 147 -0.22 -3.74 11.31
C ASP A 147 -0.40 -3.30 9.86
N MET A 148 0.71 -2.84 9.23
CA MET A 148 0.69 -2.32 7.88
C MET A 148 1.99 -2.67 7.13
N VAL A 149 1.87 -3.02 5.85
CA VAL A 149 2.95 -2.95 4.86
C VAL A 149 2.55 -1.90 3.84
N PHE A 150 3.49 -1.05 3.47
CA PHE A 150 3.29 0.07 2.58
C PHE A 150 4.37 0.09 1.51
N THR A 151 4.01 0.30 0.25
CA THR A 151 4.95 0.55 -0.85
C THR A 151 4.40 1.65 -1.74
N ALA A 152 5.28 2.54 -2.21
CA ALA A 152 4.88 3.67 -3.04
C ALA A 152 5.84 3.90 -4.19
N GLN A 153 5.33 3.81 -5.41
CA GLN A 153 6.05 4.03 -6.66
C GLN A 153 7.18 3.01 -6.89
N ASN A 154 7.00 1.77 -6.39
CA ASN A 154 8.02 0.72 -6.45
C ASN A 154 7.45 -0.69 -6.72
N TYR A 155 6.13 -0.86 -6.83
CA TYR A 155 5.57 -2.18 -7.10
C TYR A 155 5.95 -2.65 -8.50
N HIS A 156 5.93 -1.76 -9.49
CA HIS A 156 6.42 -2.03 -10.84
C HIS A 156 7.90 -2.41 -10.86
N ASP A 157 8.74 -1.78 -10.00
CA ASP A 157 10.17 -2.08 -9.92
C ASP A 157 10.44 -3.54 -9.53
N MET A 158 9.57 -4.14 -8.72
CA MET A 158 9.70 -5.54 -8.32
C MET A 158 9.54 -6.55 -9.48
N HIS A 159 9.00 -6.10 -10.62
CA HIS A 159 8.93 -6.86 -11.86
C HIS A 159 10.13 -6.63 -12.78
N LEU A 160 10.99 -5.66 -12.49
CA LEU A 160 12.11 -5.30 -13.36
C LEU A 160 13.27 -6.30 -13.23
N SER A 161 14.00 -6.46 -14.33
CA SER A 161 15.10 -7.43 -14.41
C SER A 161 16.19 -7.22 -13.36
N PHE A 162 16.44 -5.96 -12.98
CA PHE A 162 17.44 -5.63 -11.97
C PHE A 162 17.06 -6.03 -10.54
N MET A 163 15.77 -6.27 -10.28
CA MET A 163 15.34 -6.78 -8.97
C MET A 163 15.50 -8.31 -8.85
N GLY A 164 16.19 -8.92 -9.82
CA GLY A 164 16.34 -10.36 -9.90
C GLY A 164 15.03 -11.04 -10.33
N PRO A 165 14.97 -12.36 -10.43
CA PRO A 165 13.74 -13.07 -10.77
C PRO A 165 12.78 -13.10 -9.56
N ALA A 166 12.34 -11.91 -9.10
CA ALA A 166 11.41 -11.83 -7.99
C ALA A 166 10.04 -12.35 -8.41
N ASP A 167 9.67 -13.54 -7.93
CA ASP A 167 8.32 -14.05 -8.07
C ASP A 167 7.37 -13.27 -7.14
N LEU A 168 6.58 -12.35 -7.73
CA LEU A 168 5.64 -11.52 -6.97
C LEU A 168 4.58 -12.34 -6.23
N SER A 169 4.27 -13.56 -6.70
CA SER A 169 3.41 -14.46 -5.94
C SER A 169 4.05 -14.88 -4.61
N VAL A 170 5.36 -15.09 -4.59
CA VAL A 170 6.13 -15.35 -3.35
C VAL A 170 6.18 -14.10 -2.49
N VAL A 171 6.54 -12.95 -3.06
CA VAL A 171 6.65 -11.68 -2.33
C VAL A 171 5.31 -11.32 -1.66
N ASN A 172 4.20 -11.34 -2.40
CA ASN A 172 2.88 -11.00 -1.87
C ASN A 172 2.42 -12.00 -0.78
N ARG A 173 2.69 -13.30 -0.92
CA ARG A 173 2.45 -14.28 0.16
C ARG A 173 3.30 -14.00 1.40
N ARG A 174 4.54 -13.55 1.24
CA ARG A 174 5.41 -13.16 2.35
C ARG A 174 4.89 -11.90 3.04
N VAL A 175 4.43 -10.89 2.27
CA VAL A 175 3.76 -9.70 2.82
C VAL A 175 2.52 -10.11 3.61
N PHE A 176 1.70 -10.98 3.05
CA PHE A 176 0.52 -11.53 3.73
C PHE A 176 0.89 -12.22 5.04
N ALA A 177 1.96 -13.05 5.01
CA ALA A 177 2.43 -13.74 6.20
C ALA A 177 2.95 -12.78 7.29
N ALA A 178 3.62 -11.68 6.92
CA ALA A 178 4.16 -10.70 7.86
C ALA A 178 3.07 -9.88 8.58
N LEU A 179 1.91 -9.70 7.95
CA LEU A 179 0.81 -8.94 8.54
C LEU A 179 0.06 -9.71 9.62
N LYS A 180 -0.42 -8.98 10.64
CA LYS A 180 -1.42 -9.45 11.60
C LYS A 180 -2.74 -9.77 10.88
N PRO A 181 -3.61 -10.66 11.41
CA PRO A 181 -4.99 -10.74 10.98
C PRO A 181 -5.66 -9.35 11.05
N GLY A 182 -6.32 -8.92 9.97
CA GLY A 182 -6.89 -7.57 9.86
C GLY A 182 -5.88 -6.47 9.52
N GLY A 183 -4.59 -6.79 9.35
CA GLY A 183 -3.57 -5.86 8.88
C GLY A 183 -3.77 -5.48 7.41
N VAL A 184 -3.18 -4.36 7.00
CA VAL A 184 -3.39 -3.79 5.67
C VAL A 184 -2.10 -3.76 4.83
N TYR A 185 -2.26 -3.94 3.53
CA TYR A 185 -1.21 -3.69 2.53
C TYR A 185 -1.66 -2.52 1.65
N ILE A 186 -0.84 -1.47 1.62
CA ILE A 186 -1.07 -0.28 0.79
C ILE A 186 -0.09 -0.33 -0.37
N VAL A 187 -0.63 -0.24 -1.58
CA VAL A 187 0.15 -0.20 -2.81
C VAL A 187 -0.20 1.08 -3.57
N ILE A 188 0.81 1.91 -3.79
CA ILE A 188 0.73 3.10 -4.62
C ILE A 188 1.68 2.92 -5.78
N ASP A 189 1.20 3.10 -7.02
CA ASP A 189 2.11 3.08 -8.15
C ASP A 189 1.60 3.90 -9.34
N HIS A 190 2.50 4.16 -10.28
CA HIS A 190 2.21 4.87 -11.51
C HIS A 190 1.31 4.04 -12.43
N SER A 191 0.15 4.61 -12.80
CA SER A 191 -0.81 3.95 -13.66
C SER A 191 -0.25 3.77 -15.08
N ALA A 192 -0.37 2.57 -15.61
CA ALA A 192 -0.27 2.30 -17.04
C ALA A 192 -1.68 2.26 -17.68
N LYS A 193 -1.75 2.17 -19.01
CA LYS A 193 -3.02 1.95 -19.70
C LYS A 193 -3.66 0.64 -19.26
N ALA A 194 -4.97 0.67 -19.06
CA ALA A 194 -5.73 -0.52 -18.70
C ALA A 194 -5.49 -1.65 -19.72
N GLY A 195 -5.28 -2.87 -19.21
CA GLY A 195 -4.99 -4.04 -20.02
C GLY A 195 -3.54 -4.14 -20.54
N SER A 196 -2.65 -3.21 -20.16
CA SER A 196 -1.23 -3.26 -20.55
C SER A 196 -0.42 -4.33 -19.81
N GLY A 197 -0.89 -4.76 -18.64
CA GLY A 197 -0.16 -5.72 -17.82
C GLY A 197 1.23 -5.19 -17.42
N LEU A 198 2.28 -5.91 -17.79
CA LEU A 198 3.68 -5.55 -17.54
C LEU A 198 4.36 -4.82 -18.72
N ARG A 199 3.67 -4.59 -19.85
CA ARG A 199 4.26 -4.03 -21.06
C ARG A 199 5.04 -2.74 -20.83
N ASP A 200 4.54 -1.89 -19.94
CA ASP A 200 5.03 -0.52 -19.75
C ASP A 200 5.96 -0.39 -18.52
N THR A 201 6.25 -1.49 -17.80
CA THR A 201 7.06 -1.43 -16.57
C THR A 201 8.50 -1.05 -16.86
N GLU A 202 9.17 -1.73 -17.80
CA GLU A 202 10.58 -1.50 -18.10
C GLU A 202 10.81 -0.14 -18.78
N SER A 203 9.94 0.24 -19.72
CA SER A 203 10.16 1.42 -20.57
C SER A 203 9.61 2.71 -19.96
N LEU A 204 8.44 2.64 -19.30
CA LEU A 204 7.73 3.81 -18.79
C LEU A 204 7.72 3.90 -17.27
N HIS A 205 8.16 2.88 -16.55
CA HIS A 205 8.03 2.75 -15.09
C HIS A 205 6.57 2.89 -14.64
N ARG A 206 5.66 2.20 -15.35
CA ARG A 206 4.22 2.20 -15.10
C ARG A 206 3.68 0.78 -15.09
N ILE A 207 2.65 0.52 -14.30
CA ILE A 207 2.05 -0.81 -14.20
C ILE A 207 0.52 -0.74 -14.32
N ASP A 208 -0.08 -1.77 -14.92
CA ASP A 208 -1.53 -1.91 -14.98
C ASP A 208 -2.09 -2.17 -13.57
N ALA A 209 -2.90 -1.25 -13.08
CA ALA A 209 -3.50 -1.31 -11.76
C ALA A 209 -4.35 -2.59 -11.55
N ALA A 210 -5.03 -3.09 -12.61
CA ALA A 210 -5.81 -4.32 -12.55
C ALA A 210 -4.91 -5.57 -12.39
N LEU A 211 -3.69 -5.56 -12.96
CA LEU A 211 -2.71 -6.62 -12.73
C LEU A 211 -2.29 -6.65 -11.27
N VAL A 212 -1.89 -5.51 -10.71
CA VAL A 212 -1.48 -5.40 -9.30
C VAL A 212 -2.57 -5.92 -8.37
N ARG A 213 -3.82 -5.53 -8.61
CA ARG A 213 -4.95 -6.03 -7.84
C ARG A 213 -5.05 -7.54 -7.87
N ARG A 214 -5.01 -8.16 -9.06
CA ARG A 214 -5.08 -9.63 -9.21
C ARG A 214 -3.93 -10.33 -8.49
N GLU A 215 -2.70 -9.82 -8.60
CA GLU A 215 -1.52 -10.43 -7.96
C GLU A 215 -1.60 -10.38 -6.44
N VAL A 216 -2.06 -9.28 -5.87
CA VAL A 216 -2.19 -9.13 -4.42
C VAL A 216 -3.38 -9.97 -3.90
N GLU A 217 -4.52 -9.97 -4.59
CA GLU A 217 -5.68 -10.81 -4.21
C GLU A 217 -5.34 -12.31 -4.30
N ALA A 218 -4.53 -12.74 -5.27
CA ALA A 218 -4.07 -14.13 -5.40
C ALA A 218 -3.23 -14.61 -4.19
N ALA A 219 -2.62 -13.70 -3.43
CA ALA A 219 -1.93 -14.02 -2.19
C ALA A 219 -2.87 -14.15 -0.96
N GLY A 220 -4.17 -13.99 -1.14
CA GLY A 220 -5.21 -14.14 -0.10
C GLY A 220 -5.70 -12.83 0.50
N PHE A 221 -5.28 -11.69 -0.02
CA PHE A 221 -5.80 -10.40 0.41
C PHE A 221 -7.21 -10.14 -0.14
N VAL A 222 -7.96 -9.30 0.57
CA VAL A 222 -9.23 -8.73 0.11
C VAL A 222 -8.99 -7.28 -0.27
N PHE A 223 -9.37 -6.90 -1.49
CA PHE A 223 -9.34 -5.50 -1.92
C PHE A 223 -10.43 -4.71 -1.17
N GLU A 224 -10.05 -3.64 -0.47
CA GLU A 224 -10.98 -2.80 0.30
C GLU A 224 -11.37 -1.51 -0.43
N GLY A 225 -10.58 -1.08 -1.39
CA GLY A 225 -10.88 0.11 -2.16
C GLY A 225 -9.67 0.85 -2.68
N GLU A 226 -9.96 1.94 -3.38
CA GLU A 226 -9.00 2.85 -3.99
C GLU A 226 -9.23 4.27 -3.46
N SER A 227 -8.14 4.99 -3.15
CA SER A 227 -8.20 6.46 -3.02
C SER A 227 -7.83 7.10 -4.34
N ARG A 228 -8.60 8.10 -4.74
CA ARG A 228 -8.39 8.83 -5.99
C ARG A 228 -7.51 10.07 -5.82
N VAL A 229 -6.94 10.28 -4.64
CA VAL A 229 -6.18 11.49 -4.28
C VAL A 229 -4.95 11.75 -5.16
N LEU A 230 -4.40 10.70 -5.80
CA LEU A 230 -3.28 10.80 -6.74
C LEU A 230 -3.70 10.60 -8.21
N ARG A 231 -5.01 10.60 -8.51
CA ARG A 231 -5.47 10.47 -9.90
C ARG A 231 -5.22 11.77 -10.65
N ASN A 232 -4.59 11.65 -11.82
CA ASN A 232 -4.39 12.77 -12.74
C ASN A 232 -4.91 12.41 -14.14
N PRO A 233 -6.15 12.79 -14.48
CA PRO A 233 -6.72 12.47 -15.79
C PRO A 233 -6.02 13.20 -16.96
N ALA A 234 -5.18 14.20 -16.70
CA ALA A 234 -4.40 14.87 -17.71
C ALA A 234 -3.11 14.10 -18.11
N ASP A 235 -2.72 13.07 -17.34
CA ASP A 235 -1.58 12.22 -17.70
C ASP A 235 -1.96 11.28 -18.86
N PRO A 236 -1.29 11.36 -20.03
CA PRO A 236 -1.61 10.53 -21.18
C PRO A 236 -1.20 9.05 -21.02
N LEU A 237 -0.50 8.70 -19.94
CA LEU A 237 -0.01 7.35 -19.63
C LEU A 237 0.99 6.79 -20.67
N THR A 238 1.63 7.66 -21.45
CA THR A 238 2.54 7.27 -22.55
C THR A 238 3.97 7.78 -22.36
N ALA A 239 4.18 8.67 -21.42
CA ALA A 239 5.50 9.18 -21.08
C ALA A 239 6.12 8.38 -19.93
N ASN A 240 7.45 8.18 -19.99
CA ASN A 240 8.22 7.69 -18.86
C ASN A 240 8.05 8.63 -17.66
N VAL A 241 7.85 8.08 -16.46
CA VAL A 241 7.55 8.85 -15.23
C VAL A 241 8.64 9.86 -14.83
N PHE A 242 9.86 9.65 -15.32
CA PHE A 242 10.99 10.57 -15.10
C PHE A 242 11.07 11.71 -16.13
N ASN A 243 10.22 11.68 -17.17
CA ASN A 243 10.17 12.77 -18.15
C ASN A 243 9.82 14.09 -17.43
N PRO A 244 10.62 15.16 -17.62
CA PRO A 244 10.40 16.45 -16.95
C PRO A 244 8.98 17.02 -17.13
N SER A 245 8.31 16.73 -18.26
CA SER A 245 6.97 17.24 -18.56
C SER A 245 5.86 16.65 -17.67
N ILE A 246 6.11 15.51 -17.03
CA ILE A 246 5.11 14.79 -16.22
C ILE A 246 5.63 14.38 -14.84
N ARG A 247 6.92 14.56 -14.58
CA ARG A 247 7.54 14.15 -13.33
C ARG A 247 6.88 14.84 -12.13
N GLY A 248 6.40 14.04 -11.18
CA GLY A 248 5.65 14.51 -10.02
C GLY A 248 4.15 14.75 -10.29
N GLY A 249 3.71 14.67 -11.55
CA GLY A 249 2.32 14.84 -11.96
C GLY A 249 1.73 13.60 -12.67
N THR A 250 2.35 12.44 -12.56
CA THR A 250 1.84 11.19 -13.13
C THR A 250 0.54 10.75 -12.46
N ASP A 251 -0.36 10.14 -13.24
CA ASP A 251 -1.52 9.44 -12.68
C ASP A 251 -1.05 8.24 -11.86
N GLN A 252 -1.60 8.08 -10.66
CA GLN A 252 -1.26 6.98 -9.77
C GLN A 252 -2.52 6.39 -9.14
N PHE A 253 -2.52 5.06 -8.97
CA PHE A 253 -3.52 4.40 -8.15
C PHE A 253 -3.00 4.26 -6.71
N VAL A 254 -3.92 4.29 -5.75
CA VAL A 254 -3.66 4.09 -4.32
C VAL A 254 -4.61 2.99 -3.85
N TYR A 255 -4.10 1.78 -3.72
CA TYR A 255 -4.88 0.60 -3.36
C TYR A 255 -4.69 0.21 -1.91
N ARG A 256 -5.79 -0.20 -1.27
CA ARG A 256 -5.80 -0.78 0.06
C ARG A 256 -6.33 -2.20 0.01
N PHE A 257 -5.51 -3.10 0.54
CA PHE A 257 -5.85 -4.51 0.69
C PHE A 257 -5.81 -4.90 2.15
N ARG A 258 -6.70 -5.82 2.55
CA ARG A 258 -6.75 -6.32 3.93
C ARG A 258 -6.44 -7.81 3.97
N LYS A 259 -5.60 -8.19 4.93
CA LYS A 259 -5.53 -9.59 5.37
C LYS A 259 -6.79 -9.93 6.17
N PRO A 260 -7.59 -10.93 5.77
CA PRO A 260 -8.77 -11.35 6.53
C PRO A 260 -8.43 -11.64 8.00
N ARG A 261 -9.39 -11.37 8.88
CA ARG A 261 -9.32 -11.87 10.26
C ARG A 261 -9.65 -13.35 10.22
N SER A 262 -8.83 -14.19 10.85
CA SER A 262 -9.11 -15.64 10.97
C SER A 262 -10.46 -15.82 11.66
N GLY A 263 -11.43 -16.49 11.01
CA GLY A 263 -12.70 -16.87 11.64
C GLY A 263 -13.94 -16.14 11.12
N ARG A 264 -14.11 -16.04 9.80
CA ARG A 264 -15.47 -15.96 9.19
C ARG A 264 -15.55 -16.91 8.03
#